data_c2c1abfaff8c560d969b4a98752999a4
#
_entry.id   c2c1abfaff8c560d969b4a98752999a4
#
_cell.length_a   1.000
_cell.length_b   1.000
_cell.length_c   1.000
_cell.angle_alpha   90.00
_cell.angle_beta   90.00
_cell.angle_gamma   90.00
#
_symmetry.space_group_name_H-M   'P 1'
#
loop_
_entity.id
_entity.type
_entity.pdbx_description
1 polymer ?
#
loop_
_entity_poly.entity_id
_entity_poly.type
_entity_poly.pdbx_seq_one_letter_code
_entity_poly.pdbx_strand_id
1 'polypeptide(L)'
;MVGCVLMASGAGRRFGGNKLLAAVDGLPLYRRAMAALAPAGFGRLAVCSPYPEILSAGAEYGFLPLENPGAAEGIAASVRLGAAAMDGMDGALFAVCDQPWLTTESIKRLMSAFEESKAAVCALSWGGRRGNPVIFPAGLFGELAALTGDTGGSAVLRRHPELLRLVEASCPEELMDVDTPADLSR
;
A
#
# COMPACT_ATOMS: atom_id res chain seq x y z
N MET A 1 7.81 -12.71 -9.75
CA MET A 1 8.01 -12.16 -8.37
C MET A 1 7.24 -10.87 -8.21
N VAL A 2 6.56 -10.68 -7.09
CA VAL A 2 5.80 -9.46 -6.74
C VAL A 2 6.67 -8.55 -5.87
N GLY A 3 6.68 -7.24 -6.17
CA GLY A 3 7.24 -6.22 -5.29
C GLY A 3 6.18 -5.61 -4.38
N CYS A 4 6.58 -4.86 -3.36
CA CYS A 4 5.68 -4.15 -2.45
C CYS A 4 6.10 -2.70 -2.28
N VAL A 5 5.14 -1.80 -2.38
CA VAL A 5 5.28 -0.36 -2.12
C VAL A 5 4.38 0.01 -0.95
N LEU A 6 4.98 0.36 0.18
CA LEU A 6 4.25 0.95 1.31
C LEU A 6 4.20 2.47 1.12
N MET A 7 3.01 3.00 0.90
CA MET A 7 2.78 4.44 0.73
C MET A 7 2.58 5.11 2.09
N ALA A 8 3.57 5.85 2.54
CA ALA A 8 3.63 6.48 3.86
C ALA A 8 3.82 8.01 3.77
N SER A 9 3.07 8.65 2.85
CA SER A 9 3.20 10.10 2.56
C SER A 9 2.00 10.94 3.04
N GLY A 10 1.03 10.33 3.71
CA GLY A 10 -0.19 11.02 4.16
C GLY A 10 0.09 12.10 5.20
N ALA A 11 -0.40 13.33 4.98
CA ALA A 11 -0.16 14.48 5.86
C ALA A 11 -1.02 14.50 7.15
N GLY A 12 -1.98 13.57 7.30
CA GLY A 12 -2.81 13.47 8.52
C GLY A 12 -3.57 14.75 8.91
N ARG A 13 -4.02 15.57 7.96
CA ARG A 13 -4.61 16.90 8.21
C ARG A 13 -5.73 16.91 9.25
N ARG A 14 -6.54 15.85 9.30
CA ARG A 14 -7.67 15.70 10.27
C ARG A 14 -7.21 15.19 11.63
N PHE A 15 -5.97 14.70 11.72
CA PHE A 15 -5.42 14.08 12.93
C PHE A 15 -4.72 15.09 13.85
N GLY A 16 -4.51 16.35 13.39
CA GLY A 16 -3.77 17.37 14.13
C GLY A 16 -2.25 17.17 14.16
N GLY A 17 -1.72 16.25 13.35
CA GLY A 17 -0.31 15.91 13.24
C GLY A 17 -0.07 14.77 12.25
N ASN A 18 1.14 14.21 12.23
CA ASN A 18 1.43 13.05 11.40
C ASN A 18 0.73 11.80 11.98
N LYS A 19 -0.45 11.43 11.42
CA LYS A 19 -1.22 10.27 11.89
C LYS A 19 -0.44 8.95 11.85
N LEU A 20 0.56 8.84 10.96
CA LEU A 20 1.33 7.62 10.80
C LEU A 20 2.19 7.30 12.03
N LEU A 21 2.48 8.32 12.88
CA LEU A 21 3.17 8.16 14.17
C LEU A 21 2.23 7.76 15.31
N ALA A 22 0.92 7.85 15.11
CA ALA A 22 -0.05 7.42 16.11
C ALA A 22 0.05 5.91 16.35
N ALA A 23 -0.14 5.47 17.59
CA ALA A 23 0.02 4.09 17.98
C ALA A 23 -1.32 3.38 18.17
N VAL A 24 -1.41 2.15 17.67
CA VAL A 24 -2.43 1.16 18.00
C VAL A 24 -1.73 0.05 18.76
N ASP A 25 -2.19 -0.31 19.94
CA ASP A 25 -1.56 -1.27 20.86
C ASP A 25 -0.06 -1.00 21.10
N GLY A 26 0.30 0.26 21.25
CA GLY A 26 1.68 0.68 21.53
C GLY A 26 2.63 0.69 20.32
N LEU A 27 2.18 0.33 19.13
CA LEU A 27 3.00 0.31 17.92
C LEU A 27 2.49 1.35 16.90
N PRO A 28 3.35 2.27 16.39
CA PRO A 28 2.98 3.25 15.38
C PRO A 28 2.38 2.59 14.11
N LEU A 29 1.42 3.29 13.46
CA LEU A 29 0.72 2.77 12.29
C LEU A 29 1.69 2.32 11.19
N TYR A 30 2.72 3.11 10.88
CA TYR A 30 3.70 2.74 9.87
C TYR A 30 4.48 1.46 10.24
N ARG A 31 4.81 1.25 11.52
CA ARG A 31 5.50 0.04 11.97
C ARG A 31 4.59 -1.19 11.93
N ARG A 32 3.31 -1.03 12.22
CA ARG A 32 2.32 -2.12 12.08
C ARG A 32 2.22 -2.56 10.62
N ALA A 33 2.10 -1.60 9.68
CA ALA A 33 2.07 -1.90 8.26
C ALA A 33 3.36 -2.62 7.79
N MET A 34 4.54 -2.14 8.22
CA MET A 34 5.82 -2.80 7.90
C MET A 34 5.89 -4.22 8.46
N ALA A 35 5.48 -4.42 9.72
CA ALA A 35 5.47 -5.73 10.37
C ALA A 35 4.54 -6.74 9.68
N ALA A 36 3.41 -6.29 9.11
CA ALA A 36 2.51 -7.14 8.35
C ALA A 36 3.06 -7.50 6.96
N LEU A 37 3.74 -6.56 6.29
CA LEU A 37 4.22 -6.71 4.92
C LEU A 37 5.57 -7.47 4.84
N ALA A 38 6.52 -7.17 5.72
CA ALA A 38 7.88 -7.68 5.63
C ALA A 38 7.98 -9.22 5.56
N PRO A 39 7.22 -10.01 6.34
CA PRO A 39 7.31 -11.47 6.31
C PRO A 39 6.51 -12.14 5.17
N ALA A 40 5.86 -11.37 4.29
CA ALA A 40 4.99 -11.94 3.26
C ALA A 40 5.72 -12.62 2.10
N GLY A 41 7.03 -12.33 1.90
CA GLY A 41 7.85 -12.98 0.88
C GLY A 41 7.92 -12.25 -0.46
N PHE A 42 7.88 -10.92 -0.43
CA PHE A 42 8.07 -10.08 -1.62
C PHE A 42 9.49 -10.16 -2.18
N GLY A 43 9.63 -10.07 -3.51
CA GLY A 43 10.93 -10.00 -4.17
C GLY A 43 11.66 -8.67 -3.94
N ARG A 44 10.92 -7.61 -3.64
CA ARG A 44 11.42 -6.28 -3.29
C ARG A 44 10.41 -5.58 -2.39
N LEU A 45 10.90 -4.92 -1.35
CA LEU A 45 10.10 -4.06 -0.46
C LEU A 45 10.59 -2.61 -0.62
N ALA A 46 9.67 -1.66 -0.72
CA ALA A 46 9.99 -0.23 -0.72
C ALA A 46 8.99 0.54 0.13
N VAL A 47 9.46 1.57 0.83
CA VAL A 47 8.61 2.52 1.56
C VAL A 47 8.79 3.92 0.99
N CYS A 48 7.67 4.54 0.59
CA CYS A 48 7.64 5.87 -0.01
C CYS A 48 7.14 6.88 1.03
N SER A 49 8.00 7.81 1.45
CA SER A 49 7.66 8.75 2.52
C SER A 49 8.47 10.06 2.40
N PRO A 50 7.91 11.22 2.80
CA PRO A 50 8.67 12.44 3.02
C PRO A 50 9.30 12.50 4.43
N TYR A 51 9.01 11.52 5.30
CA TYR A 51 9.39 11.52 6.72
C TYR A 51 10.65 10.67 6.95
N PRO A 52 11.81 11.28 7.34
CA PRO A 52 13.07 10.54 7.55
C PRO A 52 12.97 9.41 8.57
N GLU A 53 12.18 9.61 9.64
CA GLU A 53 11.98 8.59 10.67
C GLU A 53 11.27 7.33 10.14
N ILE A 54 10.34 7.48 9.19
CA ILE A 54 9.65 6.36 8.56
C ILE A 54 10.58 5.65 7.58
N LEU A 55 11.39 6.38 6.81
CA LEU A 55 12.37 5.81 5.90
C LEU A 55 13.45 5.02 6.67
N SER A 56 13.94 5.58 7.79
CA SER A 56 14.91 4.91 8.65
C SER A 56 14.34 3.61 9.25
N ALA A 57 13.12 3.66 9.78
CA ALA A 57 12.46 2.46 10.29
C ALA A 57 12.22 1.43 9.18
N GLY A 58 11.91 1.85 7.96
CA GLY A 58 11.74 0.97 6.81
C GLY A 58 12.97 0.11 6.58
N ALA A 59 14.17 0.66 6.71
CA ALA A 59 15.41 -0.08 6.55
C ALA A 59 15.56 -1.23 7.58
N GLU A 60 15.06 -1.04 8.83
CA GLU A 60 15.05 -2.08 9.86
C GLU A 60 14.21 -3.31 9.45
N TYR A 61 13.17 -3.11 8.62
CA TYR A 61 12.28 -4.15 8.09
C TYR A 61 12.65 -4.61 6.68
N GLY A 62 13.77 -4.15 6.12
CA GLY A 62 14.25 -4.54 4.79
C GLY A 62 13.60 -3.77 3.63
N PHE A 63 12.95 -2.64 3.90
CA PHE A 63 12.40 -1.79 2.87
C PHE A 63 13.46 -0.85 2.28
N LEU A 64 13.50 -0.74 0.95
CA LEU A 64 14.21 0.31 0.25
C LEU A 64 13.55 1.67 0.56
N PRO A 65 14.28 2.66 1.09
CA PRO A 65 13.72 3.97 1.34
C PRO A 65 13.57 4.75 0.03
N LEU A 66 12.37 5.25 -0.24
CA LEU A 66 12.05 6.13 -1.36
C LEU A 66 11.62 7.49 -0.78
N GLU A 67 12.52 8.46 -0.80
CA GLU A 67 12.18 9.82 -0.40
C GLU A 67 11.17 10.42 -1.38
N ASN A 68 10.09 11.00 -0.85
CA ASN A 68 9.02 11.61 -1.66
C ASN A 68 8.93 13.12 -1.42
N PRO A 69 9.73 13.94 -2.08
CA PRO A 69 9.65 15.40 -1.96
C PRO A 69 8.35 15.97 -2.55
N GLY A 70 7.72 15.23 -3.47
CA GLY A 70 6.43 15.58 -4.10
C GLY A 70 5.20 15.16 -3.32
N ALA A 71 5.30 14.73 -2.05
CA ALA A 71 4.17 14.25 -1.25
C ALA A 71 3.00 15.25 -1.16
N ALA A 72 3.29 16.55 -1.20
CA ALA A 72 2.28 17.62 -1.20
C ALA A 72 1.48 17.73 -2.50
N GLU A 73 1.97 17.17 -3.61
CA GLU A 73 1.30 17.19 -4.92
C GLU A 73 0.12 16.20 -4.99
N GLY A 74 0.03 15.28 -4.03
CA GLY A 74 -1.00 14.26 -3.94
C GLY A 74 -0.47 12.83 -4.05
N ILE A 75 -1.37 11.86 -3.99
CA ILE A 75 -1.03 10.43 -3.94
C ILE A 75 -0.27 9.93 -5.17
N ALA A 76 -0.46 10.56 -6.34
CA ALA A 76 0.21 10.18 -7.59
C ALA A 76 1.74 10.21 -7.46
N ALA A 77 2.31 11.13 -6.68
CA ALA A 77 3.75 11.18 -6.45
C ALA A 77 4.29 9.88 -5.83
N SER A 78 3.61 9.37 -4.79
CA SER A 78 3.96 8.09 -4.16
C SER A 78 3.80 6.91 -5.11
N VAL A 79 2.72 6.89 -5.91
CA VAL A 79 2.45 5.80 -6.87
C VAL A 79 3.50 5.77 -7.96
N ARG A 80 3.87 6.92 -8.53
CA ARG A 80 4.93 7.03 -9.57
C ARG A 80 6.28 6.52 -9.06
N LEU A 81 6.71 7.01 -7.88
CA LEU A 81 7.96 6.57 -7.26
C LEU A 81 7.96 5.07 -7.00
N GLY A 82 6.85 4.57 -6.45
CA GLY A 82 6.69 3.14 -6.19
C GLY A 82 6.73 2.30 -7.46
N ALA A 83 6.00 2.67 -8.51
CA ALA A 83 5.99 1.94 -9.78
C ALA A 83 7.38 1.89 -10.41
N ALA A 84 8.12 3.01 -10.41
CA ALA A 84 9.49 3.06 -10.92
C ALA A 84 10.45 2.16 -10.10
N ALA A 85 10.29 2.10 -8.78
CA ALA A 85 11.13 1.26 -7.92
C ALA A 85 10.86 -0.25 -8.10
N MET A 86 9.72 -0.62 -8.70
CA MET A 86 9.32 -2.02 -8.95
C MET A 86 9.66 -2.49 -10.36
N ASP A 87 10.48 -1.75 -11.10
CA ASP A 87 10.96 -2.21 -12.41
C ASP A 87 11.61 -3.60 -12.33
N GLY A 88 11.27 -4.46 -13.29
CA GLY A 88 11.70 -5.87 -13.33
C GLY A 88 10.89 -6.84 -12.46
N MET A 89 9.86 -6.36 -11.70
CA MET A 89 8.90 -7.23 -11.01
C MET A 89 7.74 -7.60 -11.95
N ASP A 90 7.11 -8.78 -11.74
CA ASP A 90 5.92 -9.20 -12.49
C ASP A 90 4.68 -8.36 -12.13
N GLY A 91 4.66 -7.83 -10.92
CA GLY A 91 3.63 -6.96 -10.38
C GLY A 91 4.07 -6.26 -9.10
N ALA A 92 3.31 -5.26 -8.67
CA ALA A 92 3.59 -4.51 -7.45
C ALA A 92 2.33 -4.36 -6.59
N LEU A 93 2.44 -4.74 -5.32
CA LEU A 93 1.46 -4.47 -4.29
C LEU A 93 1.65 -3.04 -3.79
N PHE A 94 0.58 -2.25 -3.82
CA PHE A 94 0.52 -0.93 -3.20
C PHE A 94 -0.32 -1.01 -1.93
N ALA A 95 0.33 -0.75 -0.79
CA ALA A 95 -0.29 -0.72 0.53
C ALA A 95 -0.26 0.70 1.09
N VAL A 96 -1.22 0.98 1.97
CA VAL A 96 -1.30 2.22 2.75
C VAL A 96 -0.89 1.98 4.20
N CYS A 97 -0.45 3.02 4.90
CA CYS A 97 0.01 2.90 6.28
C CYS A 97 -1.09 3.00 7.34
N ASP A 98 -2.29 3.38 6.95
CA ASP A 98 -3.41 3.69 7.85
C ASP A 98 -4.41 2.56 8.04
N GLN A 99 -4.07 1.35 7.62
CA GLN A 99 -4.81 0.10 7.84
C GLN A 99 -4.06 -0.82 8.82
N PRO A 100 -4.12 -0.55 10.14
CA PRO A 100 -3.25 -1.22 11.12
C PRO A 100 -3.62 -2.68 11.40
N TRP A 101 -4.78 -3.14 10.97
CA TRP A 101 -5.26 -4.51 11.19
C TRP A 101 -5.00 -5.46 10.02
N LEU A 102 -4.39 -4.96 8.93
CA LEU A 102 -3.99 -5.78 7.78
C LEU A 102 -3.06 -6.91 8.23
N THR A 103 -3.36 -8.14 7.82
CA THR A 103 -2.59 -9.32 8.22
C THR A 103 -1.67 -9.82 7.10
N THR A 104 -0.56 -10.44 7.49
CA THR A 104 0.35 -11.14 6.56
C THR A 104 -0.36 -12.24 5.80
N GLU A 105 -1.34 -12.91 6.42
CA GLU A 105 -2.09 -14.00 5.80
C GLU A 105 -2.93 -13.50 4.62
N SER A 106 -3.66 -12.40 4.79
CA SER A 106 -4.43 -11.79 3.70
C SER A 106 -3.53 -11.27 2.57
N ILE A 107 -2.34 -10.74 2.91
CA ILE A 107 -1.34 -10.34 1.93
C ILE A 107 -0.87 -11.55 1.11
N LYS A 108 -0.55 -12.67 1.76
CA LYS A 108 -0.13 -13.91 1.06
C LYS A 108 -1.22 -14.47 0.17
N ARG A 109 -2.50 -14.45 0.60
CA ARG A 109 -3.62 -14.85 -0.27
C ARG A 109 -3.72 -13.95 -1.51
N LEU A 110 -3.54 -12.64 -1.33
CA LEU A 110 -3.57 -11.70 -2.45
C LEU A 110 -2.43 -11.97 -3.44
N MET A 111 -1.21 -12.26 -2.95
CA MET A 111 -0.06 -12.66 -3.77
C MET A 111 -0.32 -13.98 -4.51
N SER A 112 -0.87 -14.98 -3.84
CA SER A 112 -1.22 -16.26 -4.46
C SER A 112 -2.24 -16.09 -5.58
N ALA A 113 -3.28 -15.27 -5.37
CA ALA A 113 -4.27 -14.96 -6.40
C ALA A 113 -3.65 -14.26 -7.62
N PHE A 114 -2.67 -13.39 -7.41
CA PHE A 114 -1.92 -12.75 -8.49
C PHE A 114 -1.04 -13.75 -9.25
N GLU A 115 -0.36 -14.67 -8.56
CA GLU A 115 0.47 -15.68 -9.24
C GLU A 115 -0.36 -16.62 -10.16
N GLU A 116 -1.64 -16.85 -9.83
CA GLU A 116 -2.56 -17.61 -10.70
C GLU A 116 -2.93 -16.86 -12.00
N SER A 117 -2.89 -15.52 -11.98
CA SER A 117 -3.23 -14.67 -13.14
C SER A 117 -2.45 -13.37 -13.11
N LYS A 118 -1.19 -13.42 -13.58
CA LYS A 118 -0.25 -12.30 -13.55
C LYS A 118 -0.66 -11.08 -14.41
N ALA A 119 -1.73 -11.19 -15.19
CA ALA A 119 -2.32 -10.07 -15.92
C ALA A 119 -3.44 -9.38 -15.14
N ALA A 120 -3.93 -9.97 -14.05
CA ALA A 120 -5.01 -9.41 -13.27
C ALA A 120 -4.55 -8.29 -12.32
N VAL A 121 -5.45 -7.36 -12.00
CA VAL A 121 -5.32 -6.47 -10.85
C VAL A 121 -6.01 -7.14 -9.67
N CYS A 122 -5.24 -7.59 -8.69
CA CYS A 122 -5.77 -8.24 -7.50
C CYS A 122 -5.95 -7.23 -6.36
N ALA A 123 -7.15 -7.14 -5.81
CA ALA A 123 -7.45 -6.20 -4.72
C ALA A 123 -8.06 -6.94 -3.53
N LEU A 124 -7.61 -6.57 -2.32
CA LEU A 124 -8.25 -7.06 -1.11
C LEU A 124 -9.67 -6.49 -1.03
N SER A 125 -10.60 -7.30 -0.53
CA SER A 125 -12.03 -6.96 -0.47
C SER A 125 -12.70 -7.51 0.78
N TRP A 126 -13.85 -6.95 1.11
CA TRP A 126 -14.76 -7.53 2.10
C TRP A 126 -16.21 -7.36 1.66
N GLY A 127 -16.95 -8.47 1.65
CA GLY A 127 -18.35 -8.47 1.19
C GLY A 127 -18.52 -7.93 -0.22
N GLY A 128 -17.58 -8.21 -1.12
CA GLY A 128 -17.59 -7.73 -2.51
C GLY A 128 -17.17 -6.25 -2.70
N ARG A 129 -16.85 -5.54 -1.63
CA ARG A 129 -16.36 -4.15 -1.69
C ARG A 129 -14.83 -4.14 -1.71
N ARG A 130 -14.27 -3.56 -2.77
CA ARG A 130 -12.82 -3.43 -2.94
C ARG A 130 -12.22 -2.48 -1.89
N GLY A 131 -11.06 -2.87 -1.34
CA GLY A 131 -10.20 -2.07 -0.48
C GLY A 131 -8.74 -2.02 -0.95
N ASN A 132 -7.85 -1.75 -0.03
CA ASN A 132 -6.40 -1.89 -0.14
C ASN A 132 -5.96 -3.09 0.72
N PRO A 133 -4.76 -3.68 0.44
CA PRO A 133 -3.85 -3.36 -0.66
C PRO A 133 -4.33 -3.88 -2.02
N VAL A 134 -3.67 -3.37 -3.08
CA VAL A 134 -3.93 -3.75 -4.47
C VAL A 134 -2.63 -4.13 -5.16
N ILE A 135 -2.60 -5.27 -5.88
CA ILE A 135 -1.49 -5.65 -6.77
C ILE A 135 -1.85 -5.24 -8.20
N PHE A 136 -0.98 -4.45 -8.81
CA PHE A 136 -1.04 -4.13 -10.24
C PHE A 136 0.01 -4.95 -11.00
N PRO A 137 -0.33 -5.53 -12.17
CA PRO A 137 0.62 -6.21 -13.03
C PRO A 137 1.60 -5.21 -13.67
N ALA A 138 2.79 -5.69 -14.02
CA ALA A 138 3.84 -4.87 -14.65
C ALA A 138 3.36 -4.15 -15.93
N GLY A 139 2.44 -4.74 -16.68
CA GLY A 139 1.85 -4.13 -17.88
C GLY A 139 1.13 -2.79 -17.61
N LEU A 140 0.74 -2.51 -16.36
CA LEU A 140 0.09 -1.26 -15.97
C LEU A 140 1.04 -0.25 -15.30
N PHE A 141 2.33 -0.57 -15.13
CA PHE A 141 3.29 0.35 -14.48
C PHE A 141 3.45 1.66 -15.26
N GLY A 142 3.40 1.63 -16.58
CA GLY A 142 3.41 2.84 -17.40
C GLY A 142 2.23 3.77 -17.13
N GLU A 143 1.04 3.21 -16.92
CA GLU A 143 -0.16 4.00 -16.58
C GLU A 143 -0.10 4.54 -15.14
N LEU A 144 0.44 3.76 -14.19
CA LEU A 144 0.69 4.22 -12.83
C LEU A 144 1.72 5.36 -12.80
N ALA A 145 2.77 5.27 -13.62
CA ALA A 145 3.80 6.30 -13.75
C ALA A 145 3.28 7.61 -14.41
N ALA A 146 2.18 7.55 -15.16
CA ALA A 146 1.55 8.70 -15.80
C ALA A 146 0.51 9.43 -14.92
N LEU A 147 0.23 8.94 -13.70
CA LEU A 147 -0.72 9.57 -12.79
C LEU A 147 -0.21 10.94 -12.31
N THR A 148 -1.14 11.86 -12.06
CA THR A 148 -0.85 13.23 -11.59
C THR A 148 -1.80 13.66 -10.46
N GLY A 149 -1.36 14.61 -9.63
CA GLY A 149 -2.17 15.21 -8.57
C GLY A 149 -2.66 14.18 -7.54
N ASP A 150 -3.89 14.35 -7.07
CA ASP A 150 -4.50 13.47 -6.06
C ASP A 150 -5.22 12.27 -6.70
N THR A 151 -4.57 11.66 -7.70
CA THR A 151 -5.10 10.52 -8.44
C THR A 151 -4.29 9.27 -8.13
N GLY A 152 -4.90 8.28 -7.51
CA GLY A 152 -4.27 7.00 -7.18
C GLY A 152 -4.55 5.88 -8.21
N GLY A 153 -4.07 4.67 -7.92
CA GLY A 153 -4.23 3.48 -8.76
C GLY A 153 -5.68 3.13 -9.13
N SER A 154 -6.66 3.59 -8.34
CA SER A 154 -8.08 3.43 -8.67
C SER A 154 -8.46 4.04 -10.02
N ALA A 155 -7.76 5.07 -10.50
CA ALA A 155 -8.01 5.66 -11.82
C ALA A 155 -7.55 4.72 -12.95
N VAL A 156 -6.44 4.01 -12.77
CA VAL A 156 -5.98 2.98 -13.70
C VAL A 156 -7.00 1.84 -13.75
N LEU A 157 -7.41 1.34 -12.59
CA LEU A 157 -8.38 0.25 -12.50
C LEU A 157 -9.73 0.60 -13.14
N ARG A 158 -10.20 1.84 -13.05
CA ARG A 158 -11.43 2.27 -13.75
C ARG A 158 -11.35 2.18 -15.27
N ARG A 159 -10.14 2.23 -15.84
CA ARG A 159 -9.92 2.05 -17.29
C ARG A 159 -9.86 0.57 -17.70
N HIS A 160 -9.59 -0.31 -16.73
CA HIS A 160 -9.40 -1.75 -16.91
C HIS A 160 -10.25 -2.56 -15.94
N PRO A 161 -11.59 -2.35 -15.87
CA PRO A 161 -12.44 -3.01 -14.88
C PRO A 161 -12.47 -4.54 -15.06
N GLU A 162 -12.22 -5.02 -16.29
CA GLU A 162 -12.16 -6.44 -16.65
C GLU A 162 -10.97 -7.16 -16.03
N LEU A 163 -9.92 -6.44 -15.63
CA LEU A 163 -8.74 -7.03 -15.00
C LEU A 163 -8.92 -7.23 -13.49
N LEU A 164 -9.98 -6.67 -12.89
CA LEU A 164 -10.16 -6.72 -11.44
C LEU A 164 -10.51 -8.12 -10.95
N ARG A 165 -9.70 -8.63 -10.02
CA ARG A 165 -9.96 -9.82 -9.22
C ARG A 165 -10.02 -9.44 -7.73
N LEU A 166 -11.14 -9.70 -7.09
CA LEU A 166 -11.32 -9.49 -5.66
C LEU A 166 -10.83 -10.71 -4.87
N VAL A 167 -10.12 -10.45 -3.79
CA VAL A 167 -9.62 -11.47 -2.84
C VAL A 167 -10.14 -11.10 -1.46
N GLU A 168 -10.91 -12.00 -0.85
CA GLU A 168 -11.57 -11.72 0.42
C GLU A 168 -10.56 -11.65 1.57
N ALA A 169 -10.65 -10.60 2.38
CA ALA A 169 -9.89 -10.42 3.62
C ALA A 169 -10.34 -11.45 4.68
N SER A 170 -9.60 -11.61 5.76
CA SER A 170 -9.99 -12.50 6.87
C SER A 170 -11.13 -11.91 7.69
N CYS A 171 -11.19 -10.59 7.78
CA CYS A 171 -12.22 -9.83 8.51
C CYS A 171 -12.34 -8.41 7.96
N PRO A 172 -13.44 -7.69 8.23
CA PRO A 172 -13.64 -6.33 7.72
C PRO A 172 -12.65 -5.31 8.27
N GLU A 173 -12.12 -5.54 9.48
CA GLU A 173 -11.18 -4.64 10.14
C GLU A 173 -9.89 -4.45 9.34
N GLU A 174 -9.47 -5.46 8.57
CA GLU A 174 -8.26 -5.38 7.72
C GLU A 174 -8.33 -4.26 6.68
N LEU A 175 -9.54 -3.83 6.30
CA LEU A 175 -9.77 -2.76 5.31
C LEU A 175 -10.16 -1.43 5.95
N MET A 176 -10.14 -1.32 7.28
CA MET A 176 -10.52 -0.10 7.98
C MET A 176 -9.34 0.87 8.07
N ASP A 177 -9.58 2.10 7.62
CA ASP A 177 -8.62 3.19 7.74
C ASP A 177 -8.74 3.85 9.13
N VAL A 178 -7.61 4.23 9.70
CA VAL A 178 -7.54 5.14 10.86
C VAL A 178 -7.48 6.56 10.35
N ASP A 179 -8.58 7.30 10.43
CA ASP A 179 -8.70 8.68 9.95
C ASP A 179 -8.74 9.72 11.07
N THR A 180 -9.17 9.30 12.27
CA THR A 180 -9.30 10.15 13.45
C THR A 180 -8.70 9.49 14.68
N PRO A 181 -8.36 10.27 15.75
CA PRO A 181 -7.91 9.67 17.02
C PRO A 181 -8.90 8.69 17.64
N ALA A 182 -10.20 8.84 17.39
CA ALA A 182 -11.22 7.94 17.91
C ALA A 182 -11.14 6.53 17.27
N ASP A 183 -10.58 6.41 16.07
CA ASP A 183 -10.42 5.13 15.37
C ASP A 183 -9.30 4.26 15.98
N LEU A 184 -8.40 4.86 16.79
CA LEU A 184 -7.32 4.15 17.48
C LEU A 184 -7.82 3.27 18.65
N SER A 185 -9.05 3.50 19.13
CA SER A 185 -9.61 2.84 20.32
C SER A 185 -10.54 1.68 20.00
N ARG A 186 -10.51 1.17 18.79
CA ARG A 186 -11.37 0.07 18.30
C ARG A 186 -10.74 -1.29 18.46
#